data_28395e01fe2df61d6dd058f766d7a0cc
#
_entry.id   28395e01fe2df61d6dd058f766d7a0cc
#
_cell.length_a   1.000
_cell.length_b   1.000
_cell.length_c   1.000
_cell.angle_alpha   90.00
_cell.angle_beta   90.00
_cell.angle_gamma   90.00
#
_symmetry.space_group_name_H-M   'P 1'
#
loop_
_entity.id
_entity.type
_entity.pdbx_description
1 polymer ?
#
loop_
_entity_poly.entity_id
_entity_poly.type
_entity_poly.pdbx_seq_one_letter_code
_entity_poly.pdbx_strand_id
1 'polypeptide(L)'
;MKYAILGDIHGNLEALQAVLAAAEELGVEKFACIGDIVGYNANPSECLDLLRGLGNNLIGVVKGNHDEYVSNGKDTLGFNPLAAAAVEWTREHLGPSDMEWLQNLPYMLHCAQPGFGRFQLVHGTLDNPSSWGYIFDRFSAETCFQYQIFSICFIGHTHIPLAFEKNDLTITGGFYESVQIEQNRKYLINVGSVGQPRDGDNRAAFVVFTPEESRVQLYRVEYDIASAQRKIIDAGLPLRLAERLGVGH
;
A
#
# COMPACT_ATOMS: atom_id res chain seq x y z
N MET A 1 2.05 18.55 -11.23
CA MET A 1 1.71 18.06 -9.86
C MET A 1 2.02 16.58 -9.77
N LYS A 2 2.86 16.16 -8.80
CA LYS A 2 3.25 14.76 -8.63
C LYS A 2 2.53 14.15 -7.43
N TYR A 3 2.14 12.89 -7.56
CA TYR A 3 1.42 12.12 -6.53
C TYR A 3 2.25 10.92 -6.10
N ALA A 4 2.58 10.79 -4.82
CA ALA A 4 3.08 9.53 -4.28
C ALA A 4 1.89 8.64 -3.87
N ILE A 5 1.88 7.40 -4.32
CA ILE A 5 0.92 6.39 -3.87
C ILE A 5 1.68 5.38 -3.04
N LEU A 6 1.32 5.31 -1.76
CA LEU A 6 1.92 4.45 -0.73
C LEU A 6 0.99 3.28 -0.44
N GLY A 7 1.54 2.17 0.00
CA GLY A 7 0.74 1.04 0.47
C GLY A 7 1.55 0.10 1.34
N ASP A 8 0.84 -0.75 2.09
CA ASP A 8 1.43 -1.84 2.86
C ASP A 8 2.60 -1.34 3.75
N ILE A 9 2.30 -0.29 4.55
CA ILE A 9 3.27 0.42 5.43
C ILE A 9 3.59 -0.43 6.65
N HIS A 10 2.56 -1.10 7.18
CA HIS A 10 2.69 -2.09 8.23
C HIS A 10 3.46 -1.64 9.47
N GLY A 11 3.28 -0.40 9.92
CA GLY A 11 3.94 0.11 11.12
C GLY A 11 5.47 0.20 11.02
N ASN A 12 6.05 0.18 9.81
CA ASN A 12 7.48 0.34 9.58
C ASN A 12 7.84 1.83 9.48
N LEU A 13 8.16 2.41 10.62
CA LEU A 13 8.44 3.85 10.74
C LEU A 13 9.68 4.25 9.93
N GLU A 14 10.74 3.47 9.98
CA GLU A 14 12.00 3.75 9.28
C GLU A 14 11.79 3.79 7.76
N ALA A 15 11.02 2.83 7.24
CA ALA A 15 10.70 2.77 5.82
C ALA A 15 9.79 3.94 5.40
N LEU A 16 8.75 4.25 6.19
CA LEU A 16 7.85 5.35 5.88
C LEU A 16 8.59 6.71 5.89
N GLN A 17 9.44 6.95 6.89
CA GLN A 17 10.24 8.18 6.95
C GLN A 17 11.17 8.31 5.74
N ALA A 18 11.86 7.24 5.36
CA ALA A 18 12.73 7.23 4.18
C ALA A 18 11.95 7.51 2.89
N VAL A 19 10.77 6.90 2.74
CA VAL A 19 9.89 7.12 1.57
C VAL A 19 9.38 8.56 1.52
N LEU A 20 8.97 9.14 2.64
CA LEU A 20 8.50 10.53 2.68
C LEU A 20 9.63 11.51 2.32
N ALA A 21 10.85 11.29 2.82
CA ALA A 21 12.02 12.10 2.46
C ALA A 21 12.36 11.98 0.96
N ALA A 22 12.36 10.76 0.40
CA ALA A 22 12.58 10.55 -1.02
C ALA A 22 11.48 11.21 -1.88
N ALA A 23 10.23 11.16 -1.45
CA ALA A 23 9.11 11.81 -2.13
C ALA A 23 9.27 13.34 -2.15
N GLU A 24 9.76 13.94 -1.06
CA GLU A 24 10.07 15.37 -0.99
C GLU A 24 11.18 15.75 -2.00
N GLU A 25 12.28 14.98 -2.05
CA GLU A 25 13.37 15.18 -3.01
C GLU A 25 12.90 15.07 -4.47
N LEU A 26 11.93 14.20 -4.75
CA LEU A 26 11.30 14.03 -6.06
C LEU A 26 10.31 15.15 -6.41
N GLY A 27 10.03 16.06 -5.48
CA GLY A 27 9.05 17.14 -5.66
C GLY A 27 7.62 16.65 -5.68
N VAL A 28 7.29 15.63 -4.89
CA VAL A 28 5.91 15.16 -4.70
C VAL A 28 5.12 16.20 -3.91
N GLU A 29 3.92 16.49 -4.38
CA GLU A 29 3.04 17.50 -3.78
C GLU A 29 1.83 16.89 -3.06
N LYS A 30 1.41 15.71 -3.49
CA LYS A 30 0.22 15.01 -2.96
C LYS A 30 0.51 13.54 -2.69
N PHE A 31 -0.17 13.00 -1.70
CA PHE A 31 -0.01 11.62 -1.26
C PHE A 31 -1.36 10.89 -1.24
N ALA A 32 -1.35 9.62 -1.54
CA ALA A 32 -2.46 8.70 -1.30
C ALA A 32 -1.92 7.41 -0.69
N CYS A 33 -2.74 6.73 0.12
CA CYS A 33 -2.36 5.46 0.72
C CYS A 33 -3.43 4.39 0.42
N ILE A 34 -2.97 3.23 -0.04
CA ILE A 34 -3.85 2.12 -0.40
C ILE A 34 -4.07 1.12 0.75
N GLY A 35 -3.83 1.53 2.00
CA GLY A 35 -4.12 0.72 3.19
C GLY A 35 -2.95 -0.11 3.70
N ASP A 36 -3.27 -0.96 4.67
CA ASP A 36 -2.32 -1.72 5.48
C ASP A 36 -1.24 -0.82 6.09
N ILE A 37 -1.73 0.20 6.81
CA ILE A 37 -0.87 1.16 7.50
C ILE A 37 -0.25 0.51 8.72
N VAL A 38 -1.00 -0.35 9.38
CA VAL A 38 -0.63 -1.03 10.63
C VAL A 38 -0.39 -2.53 10.45
N GLY A 39 0.01 -3.20 11.51
CA GLY A 39 0.36 -4.63 11.52
C GLY A 39 1.84 -4.88 11.20
N TYR A 40 2.32 -6.07 11.49
CA TYR A 40 3.67 -6.61 11.31
C TYR A 40 4.81 -5.93 12.07
N ASN A 41 4.98 -4.61 12.00
CA ASN A 41 6.07 -3.89 12.65
C ASN A 41 5.60 -3.10 13.88
N ALA A 42 6.56 -2.47 14.58
CA ALA A 42 6.38 -2.06 15.96
C ALA A 42 6.02 -0.57 16.17
N ASN A 43 5.78 0.21 15.09
CA ASN A 43 5.47 1.65 15.19
C ASN A 43 4.13 2.02 14.50
N PRO A 44 3.00 1.37 14.84
CA PRO A 44 1.74 1.65 14.16
C PRO A 44 1.22 3.07 14.41
N SER A 45 1.26 3.58 15.64
CA SER A 45 0.79 4.93 15.98
C SER A 45 1.60 6.01 15.29
N GLU A 46 2.93 5.89 15.28
CA GLU A 46 3.82 6.86 14.66
C GLU A 46 3.63 6.90 13.13
N CYS A 47 3.35 5.75 12.49
CA CYS A 47 3.02 5.71 11.07
C CYS A 47 1.69 6.40 10.78
N LEU A 48 0.66 6.20 11.61
CA LEU A 48 -0.60 6.90 11.52
C LEU A 48 -0.44 8.41 11.69
N ASP A 49 0.37 8.84 12.65
CA ASP A 49 0.64 10.26 12.92
C ASP A 49 1.35 10.93 11.74
N LEU A 50 2.34 10.26 11.14
CA LEU A 50 3.03 10.77 9.94
C LEU A 50 2.07 10.92 8.77
N LEU A 51 1.21 9.94 8.50
CA LEU A 51 0.23 10.05 7.43
C LEU A 51 -0.78 11.18 7.68
N ARG A 52 -1.35 11.27 8.87
CA ARG A 52 -2.27 12.34 9.26
C ARG A 52 -1.60 13.71 9.22
N GLY A 53 -0.30 13.76 9.57
CA GLY A 53 0.54 14.96 9.52
C GLY A 53 0.70 15.56 8.12
N LEU A 54 0.47 14.79 7.05
CA LEU A 54 0.44 15.29 5.67
C LEU A 54 -0.73 16.25 5.41
N GLY A 55 -1.77 16.23 6.25
CA GLY A 55 -2.90 17.16 6.22
C GLY A 55 -3.56 17.22 4.84
N ASN A 56 -3.70 18.41 4.28
CA ASN A 56 -4.33 18.62 2.96
C ASN A 56 -3.52 18.05 1.78
N ASN A 57 -2.31 17.56 2.01
CA ASN A 57 -1.52 16.88 0.99
C ASN A 57 -1.85 15.39 0.90
N LEU A 58 -2.48 14.80 1.91
CA LEU A 58 -3.04 13.45 1.85
C LEU A 58 -4.42 13.49 1.21
N ILE A 59 -4.52 13.08 -0.06
CA ILE A 59 -5.76 13.19 -0.85
C ILE A 59 -6.72 12.02 -0.67
N GLY A 60 -6.24 10.92 -0.08
CA GLY A 60 -7.07 9.76 0.19
C GLY A 60 -6.30 8.61 0.85
N VAL A 61 -7.03 7.88 1.67
CA VAL A 61 -6.56 6.64 2.30
C VAL A 61 -7.69 5.62 2.17
N VAL A 62 -7.38 4.42 1.72
CA VAL A 62 -8.31 3.29 1.76
C VAL A 62 -7.87 2.30 2.84
N LYS A 63 -8.80 1.49 3.29
CA LYS A 63 -8.59 0.47 4.31
C LYS A 63 -7.92 -0.76 3.72
N GLY A 64 -6.89 -1.30 4.40
CA GLY A 64 -6.36 -2.62 4.16
C GLY A 64 -6.93 -3.67 5.13
N ASN A 65 -6.59 -4.94 4.93
CA ASN A 65 -7.09 -6.00 5.79
C ASN A 65 -6.52 -5.92 7.22
N HIS A 66 -5.26 -5.56 7.39
CA HIS A 66 -4.70 -5.34 8.72
C HIS A 66 -5.37 -4.18 9.43
N ASP A 67 -5.62 -3.07 8.75
CA ASP A 67 -6.34 -1.92 9.30
C ASP A 67 -7.73 -2.30 9.78
N GLU A 68 -8.44 -3.12 8.98
CA GLU A 68 -9.77 -3.61 9.35
C GLU A 68 -9.73 -4.53 10.56
N TYR A 69 -8.89 -5.58 10.50
CA TYR A 69 -8.86 -6.56 11.59
C TYR A 69 -8.36 -5.95 12.89
N VAL A 70 -7.42 -5.02 12.84
CA VAL A 70 -6.98 -4.28 14.03
C VAL A 70 -8.12 -3.45 14.59
N SER A 71 -8.83 -2.67 13.78
CA SER A 71 -9.79 -1.66 14.27
C SER A 71 -11.16 -2.19 14.65
N ASN A 72 -11.63 -3.30 14.07
CA ASN A 72 -12.99 -3.80 14.31
C ASN A 72 -13.09 -4.98 15.29
N GLY A 73 -11.95 -5.44 15.84
CA GLY A 73 -11.91 -6.54 16.80
C GLY A 73 -12.34 -7.91 16.24
N LYS A 74 -12.42 -8.06 14.91
CA LYS A 74 -12.72 -9.34 14.29
C LYS A 74 -11.71 -10.41 14.69
N ASP A 75 -12.20 -11.66 14.79
CA ASP A 75 -11.36 -12.83 15.04
C ASP A 75 -10.34 -12.99 13.89
N THR A 76 -9.10 -13.32 14.25
CA THR A 76 -8.01 -13.60 13.32
C THR A 76 -8.00 -15.04 12.79
N LEU A 77 -9.08 -15.81 13.01
CA LEU A 77 -9.24 -17.17 12.48
C LEU A 77 -9.04 -17.16 10.95
N GLY A 78 -8.11 -17.99 10.49
CA GLY A 78 -7.74 -18.07 9.08
C GLY A 78 -6.57 -17.17 8.66
N PHE A 79 -6.10 -16.27 9.52
CA PHE A 79 -4.83 -15.56 9.29
C PHE A 79 -3.64 -16.51 9.41
N ASN A 80 -2.57 -16.18 8.69
CA ASN A 80 -1.26 -16.74 8.98
C ASN A 80 -0.90 -16.42 10.46
N PRO A 81 -0.34 -17.35 11.24
CA PRO A 81 -0.04 -17.13 12.65
C PRO A 81 0.81 -15.88 12.95
N LEU A 82 1.74 -15.53 12.06
CA LEU A 82 2.55 -14.32 12.21
C LEU A 82 1.71 -13.05 12.03
N ALA A 83 0.78 -13.06 11.08
CA ALA A 83 -0.13 -11.94 10.85
C ALA A 83 -1.13 -11.80 12.00
N ALA A 84 -1.68 -12.92 12.51
CA ALA A 84 -2.56 -12.92 13.68
C ALA A 84 -1.89 -12.32 14.92
N ALA A 85 -0.68 -12.78 15.24
CA ALA A 85 0.09 -12.24 16.36
C ALA A 85 0.37 -10.74 16.22
N ALA A 86 0.69 -10.28 15.01
CA ALA A 86 0.93 -8.86 14.74
C ALA A 86 -0.35 -8.01 14.88
N VAL A 87 -1.50 -8.52 14.41
CA VAL A 87 -2.81 -7.84 14.57
C VAL A 87 -3.18 -7.72 16.06
N GLU A 88 -3.03 -8.79 16.83
CA GLU A 88 -3.33 -8.81 18.26
C GLU A 88 -2.41 -7.82 19.01
N TRP A 89 -1.12 -7.90 18.77
CA TRP A 89 -0.15 -6.95 19.35
C TRP A 89 -0.50 -5.50 19.00
N THR A 90 -0.83 -5.22 17.74
CA THR A 90 -1.18 -3.87 17.29
C THR A 90 -2.44 -3.34 17.99
N ARG A 91 -3.46 -4.19 18.19
CA ARG A 91 -4.68 -3.83 18.95
C ARG A 91 -4.38 -3.36 20.38
N GLU A 92 -3.42 -4.00 21.04
CA GLU A 92 -3.03 -3.67 22.39
C GLU A 92 -2.23 -2.36 22.50
N HIS A 93 -1.65 -1.90 21.38
CA HIS A 93 -0.74 -0.75 21.32
C HIS A 93 -1.33 0.49 20.64
N LEU A 94 -2.52 0.40 20.02
CA LEU A 94 -3.21 1.55 19.43
C LEU A 94 -4.22 2.17 20.40
N GLY A 95 -4.23 3.49 20.42
CA GLY A 95 -5.23 4.25 21.17
C GLY A 95 -6.61 4.26 20.52
N PRO A 96 -7.68 4.63 21.27
CA PRO A 96 -9.06 4.65 20.76
C PRO A 96 -9.22 5.56 19.53
N SER A 97 -8.52 6.67 19.46
CA SER A 97 -8.62 7.61 18.33
C SER A 97 -8.02 7.03 17.05
N ASP A 98 -6.94 6.23 17.15
CA ASP A 98 -6.31 5.54 16.02
C ASP A 98 -7.24 4.42 15.50
N MET A 99 -7.81 3.67 16.43
CA MET A 99 -8.80 2.62 16.12
C MET A 99 -10.01 3.20 15.40
N GLU A 100 -10.57 4.30 15.90
CA GLU A 100 -11.71 4.98 15.28
C GLU A 100 -11.36 5.49 13.88
N TRP A 101 -10.18 6.07 13.70
CA TRP A 101 -9.73 6.57 12.40
C TRP A 101 -9.60 5.43 11.38
N LEU A 102 -8.94 4.31 11.75
CA LEU A 102 -8.82 3.12 10.90
C LEU A 102 -10.20 2.52 10.57
N GLN A 103 -11.10 2.45 11.56
CA GLN A 103 -12.44 1.91 11.38
C GLN A 103 -13.27 2.68 10.36
N ASN A 104 -13.05 4.00 10.25
CA ASN A 104 -13.77 4.89 9.34
C ASN A 104 -13.16 4.99 7.94
N LEU A 105 -12.03 4.34 7.66
CA LEU A 105 -11.45 4.33 6.32
C LEU A 105 -12.39 3.61 5.32
N PRO A 106 -12.57 4.16 4.12
CA PRO A 106 -13.32 3.49 3.06
C PRO A 106 -12.52 2.33 2.45
N TYR A 107 -13.20 1.33 1.88
CA TYR A 107 -12.55 0.23 1.16
C TYR A 107 -12.04 0.63 -0.23
N MET A 108 -12.61 1.67 -0.81
CA MET A 108 -12.26 2.16 -2.14
C MET A 108 -12.49 3.68 -2.20
N LEU A 109 -11.64 4.37 -2.97
CA LEU A 109 -11.77 5.80 -3.25
C LEU A 109 -11.61 6.12 -4.73
N HIS A 110 -12.26 7.19 -5.14
CA HIS A 110 -12.09 7.81 -6.45
C HIS A 110 -11.45 9.19 -6.25
N CYS A 111 -10.18 9.31 -6.65
CA CYS A 111 -9.44 10.56 -6.55
C CYS A 111 -9.56 11.35 -7.83
N ALA A 112 -9.97 12.62 -7.74
CA ALA A 112 -10.04 13.53 -8.87
C ALA A 112 -8.69 14.22 -9.06
N GLN A 113 -8.25 14.32 -10.33
CA GLN A 113 -7.02 14.98 -10.72
C GLN A 113 -7.30 16.02 -11.81
N PRO A 114 -7.09 17.31 -11.57
CA PRO A 114 -7.23 18.33 -12.60
C PRO A 114 -6.34 18.06 -13.83
N GLY A 115 -6.92 18.10 -15.02
CA GLY A 115 -6.20 17.89 -16.29
C GLY A 115 -6.01 16.43 -16.71
N PHE A 116 -6.15 15.46 -15.79
CA PHE A 116 -6.05 14.03 -16.12
C PHE A 116 -7.41 13.30 -16.03
N GLY A 117 -8.24 13.65 -15.05
CA GLY A 117 -9.50 12.99 -14.78
C GLY A 117 -9.57 12.37 -13.39
N ARG A 118 -9.86 11.06 -13.32
CA ARG A 118 -9.96 10.35 -12.03
C ARG A 118 -9.18 9.04 -12.07
N PHE A 119 -8.74 8.59 -10.90
CA PHE A 119 -8.18 7.26 -10.68
C PHE A 119 -8.79 6.60 -9.44
N GLN A 120 -8.69 5.28 -9.36
CA GLN A 120 -9.22 4.49 -8.25
C GLN A 120 -8.10 4.07 -7.31
N LEU A 121 -8.44 3.99 -6.02
CA LEU A 121 -7.63 3.38 -4.98
C LEU A 121 -8.42 2.23 -4.37
N VAL A 122 -7.83 1.06 -4.26
CA VAL A 122 -8.36 -0.09 -3.53
C VAL A 122 -7.18 -0.90 -2.99
N HIS A 123 -7.33 -1.51 -1.82
CA HIS A 123 -6.23 -2.31 -1.27
C HIS A 123 -6.00 -3.62 -2.04
N GLY A 124 -7.04 -4.41 -2.23
CA GLY A 124 -7.01 -5.69 -2.95
C GLY A 124 -7.68 -5.60 -4.34
N THR A 125 -8.88 -6.12 -4.46
CA THR A 125 -9.65 -6.20 -5.73
C THR A 125 -10.87 -5.28 -5.74
N LEU A 126 -11.34 -4.93 -6.95
CA LEU A 126 -12.48 -4.01 -7.14
C LEU A 126 -13.85 -4.72 -7.10
N ASP A 127 -13.91 -6.02 -7.35
CA ASP A 127 -15.15 -6.81 -7.37
C ASP A 127 -15.76 -6.96 -5.97
N ASN A 128 -14.92 -7.19 -4.98
CA ASN A 128 -15.31 -7.24 -3.57
C ASN A 128 -14.16 -6.73 -2.68
N PRO A 129 -14.02 -5.41 -2.51
CA PRO A 129 -12.88 -4.82 -1.80
C PRO A 129 -12.68 -5.35 -0.37
N SER A 130 -13.75 -5.74 0.33
CA SER A 130 -13.69 -6.27 1.69
C SER A 130 -13.35 -7.76 1.79
N SER A 131 -13.18 -8.45 0.67
CA SER A 131 -12.77 -9.86 0.63
C SER A 131 -11.26 -10.06 0.55
N TRP A 132 -10.50 -8.98 0.36
CA TRP A 132 -9.04 -8.98 0.34
C TRP A 132 -8.45 -9.92 -0.72
N GLY A 133 -9.03 -9.89 -1.94
CA GLY A 133 -8.54 -10.69 -3.07
C GLY A 133 -7.13 -10.26 -3.51
N TYR A 134 -6.35 -11.20 -4.01
CA TYR A 134 -5.00 -10.98 -4.52
C TYR A 134 -4.98 -10.89 -6.04
N ILE A 135 -4.13 -10.01 -6.59
CA ILE A 135 -3.88 -9.90 -8.03
C ILE A 135 -2.39 -10.19 -8.29
N PHE A 136 -2.11 -11.44 -8.66
CA PHE A 136 -0.75 -11.90 -9.00
C PHE A 136 -0.55 -12.11 -10.50
N ASP A 137 -1.62 -12.26 -11.25
CA ASP A 137 -1.57 -12.64 -12.65
C ASP A 137 -2.70 -11.99 -13.48
N ARG A 138 -2.66 -12.22 -14.79
CA ARG A 138 -3.64 -11.69 -15.73
C ARG A 138 -5.06 -12.19 -15.51
N PHE A 139 -5.25 -13.39 -14.92
CA PHE A 139 -6.58 -13.97 -14.70
C PHE A 139 -7.28 -13.28 -13.54
N SER A 140 -6.58 -13.07 -12.43
CA SER A 140 -7.07 -12.26 -11.31
C SER A 140 -7.27 -10.80 -11.71
N ALA A 141 -6.38 -10.23 -12.53
CA ALA A 141 -6.52 -8.90 -13.09
C ALA A 141 -7.76 -8.76 -14.00
N GLU A 142 -8.10 -9.78 -14.80
CA GLU A 142 -9.26 -9.76 -15.70
C GLU A 142 -10.57 -9.52 -14.94
N THR A 143 -10.78 -10.22 -13.83
CA THR A 143 -11.95 -10.02 -12.98
C THR A 143 -11.99 -8.59 -12.44
N CYS A 144 -10.87 -8.10 -11.92
CA CYS A 144 -10.79 -6.75 -11.38
C CYS A 144 -11.07 -5.67 -12.44
N PHE A 145 -10.58 -5.84 -13.69
CA PHE A 145 -10.83 -4.92 -14.80
C PHE A 145 -12.32 -4.77 -15.18
N GLN A 146 -13.17 -5.77 -14.90
CA GLN A 146 -14.62 -5.68 -15.17
C GLN A 146 -15.28 -4.63 -14.28
N TYR A 147 -14.76 -4.39 -13.08
CA TYR A 147 -15.29 -3.42 -12.12
C TYR A 147 -14.55 -2.08 -12.16
N GLN A 148 -13.46 -1.97 -12.91
CA GLN A 148 -12.70 -0.74 -13.04
C GLN A 148 -13.42 0.26 -13.95
N ILE A 149 -13.66 1.48 -13.42
CA ILE A 149 -14.36 2.54 -14.17
C ILE A 149 -13.43 3.59 -14.76
N PHE A 150 -12.26 3.84 -14.15
CA PHE A 150 -11.28 4.81 -14.65
C PHE A 150 -10.08 4.11 -15.30
N SER A 151 -9.29 4.84 -16.05
CA SER A 151 -8.11 4.31 -16.74
C SER A 151 -7.05 3.73 -15.79
N ILE A 152 -6.92 4.29 -14.59
CA ILE A 152 -5.94 3.82 -13.61
C ILE A 152 -6.62 3.40 -12.30
N CYS A 153 -6.22 2.25 -11.77
CA CYS A 153 -6.47 1.81 -10.42
C CYS A 153 -5.16 1.40 -9.75
N PHE A 154 -4.86 2.00 -8.59
CA PHE A 154 -3.74 1.59 -7.75
C PHE A 154 -4.21 0.57 -6.73
N ILE A 155 -3.42 -0.49 -6.57
CA ILE A 155 -3.67 -1.64 -5.71
C ILE A 155 -2.42 -2.01 -4.90
N GLY A 156 -2.55 -2.85 -3.88
CA GLY A 156 -1.48 -3.34 -3.00
C GLY A 156 -1.67 -4.80 -2.60
N HIS A 157 -1.61 -5.07 -1.29
CA HIS A 157 -1.93 -6.34 -0.64
C HIS A 157 -0.98 -7.51 -0.93
N THR A 158 -0.47 -7.64 -2.17
CA THR A 158 0.53 -8.66 -2.51
C THR A 158 1.93 -8.32 -2.02
N HIS A 159 2.21 -7.04 -1.78
CA HIS A 159 3.53 -6.45 -1.51
C HIS A 159 4.54 -6.63 -2.67
N ILE A 160 4.05 -6.95 -3.85
CA ILE A 160 4.85 -7.16 -5.05
C ILE A 160 4.41 -6.14 -6.10
N PRO A 161 5.30 -5.27 -6.60
CA PRO A 161 4.95 -4.30 -7.63
C PRO A 161 4.73 -4.98 -8.96
N LEU A 162 3.47 -5.08 -9.36
CA LEU A 162 3.03 -5.63 -10.63
C LEU A 162 2.13 -4.62 -11.35
N ALA A 163 2.27 -4.49 -12.64
CA ALA A 163 1.36 -3.69 -13.45
C ALA A 163 0.68 -4.57 -14.50
N PHE A 164 -0.62 -4.38 -14.66
CA PHE A 164 -1.41 -5.02 -15.70
C PHE A 164 -2.07 -3.95 -16.56
N GLU A 165 -2.00 -4.15 -17.85
CA GLU A 165 -2.62 -3.31 -18.87
C GLU A 165 -3.68 -4.10 -19.61
N LYS A 166 -4.85 -3.48 -19.81
CA LYS A 166 -5.93 -4.01 -20.63
C LYS A 166 -6.25 -3.06 -21.79
N ASN A 167 -6.22 -3.59 -22.98
CA ASN A 167 -6.84 -2.99 -24.17
C ASN A 167 -8.09 -3.82 -24.57
N ASP A 168 -8.70 -3.51 -25.73
CA ASP A 168 -9.91 -4.19 -26.18
C ASP A 168 -9.74 -5.70 -26.41
N LEU A 169 -8.52 -6.18 -26.66
CA LEU A 169 -8.24 -7.54 -27.14
C LEU A 169 -7.49 -8.39 -26.09
N THR A 170 -6.63 -7.78 -25.31
CA THR A 170 -5.65 -8.51 -24.47
C THR A 170 -5.44 -7.88 -23.10
N ILE A 171 -5.02 -8.73 -22.16
CA ILE A 171 -4.44 -8.29 -20.87
C ILE A 171 -2.99 -8.74 -20.85
N THR A 172 -2.08 -7.80 -20.62
CA THR A 172 -0.65 -8.03 -20.44
C THR A 172 -0.22 -7.48 -19.10
N GLY A 173 0.90 -7.95 -18.55
CA GLY A 173 1.42 -7.43 -17.29
C GLY A 173 2.53 -8.25 -16.70
N GLY A 174 3.11 -7.74 -15.62
CA GLY A 174 4.21 -8.31 -14.88
C GLY A 174 4.94 -7.24 -14.06
N PHE A 175 6.19 -7.51 -13.70
CA PHE A 175 7.06 -6.52 -13.05
C PHE A 175 7.27 -5.30 -13.93
N TYR A 176 7.41 -4.15 -13.32
CA TYR A 176 7.60 -2.89 -14.03
C TYR A 176 8.55 -1.96 -13.27
N GLU A 177 9.19 -1.06 -13.99
CA GLU A 177 9.91 0.09 -13.44
C GLU A 177 9.10 1.38 -13.67
N SER A 178 8.48 1.47 -14.86
CA SER A 178 7.56 2.56 -15.19
C SER A 178 6.44 2.08 -16.09
N VAL A 179 5.29 2.77 -16.02
CA VAL A 179 4.12 2.52 -16.86
C VAL A 179 3.76 3.82 -17.57
N GLN A 180 3.75 3.82 -18.90
CA GLN A 180 3.23 4.89 -19.71
C GLN A 180 1.73 4.70 -19.89
N ILE A 181 0.94 5.68 -19.47
CA ILE A 181 -0.53 5.62 -19.55
C ILE A 181 -0.97 6.10 -20.92
N GLU A 182 -1.57 5.22 -21.69
CA GLU A 182 -2.11 5.51 -23.01
C GLU A 182 -3.64 5.68 -22.98
N GLN A 183 -4.17 6.45 -23.91
CA GLN A 183 -5.61 6.63 -24.04
C GLN A 183 -6.31 5.31 -24.44
N ASN A 184 -7.54 5.14 -23.98
CA ASN A 184 -8.38 3.95 -24.28
C ASN A 184 -7.81 2.63 -23.73
N ARG A 185 -6.92 2.69 -22.74
CA ARG A 185 -6.43 1.53 -21.99
C ARG A 185 -6.77 1.63 -20.50
N LYS A 186 -6.81 0.51 -19.83
CA LYS A 186 -6.96 0.42 -18.38
C LYS A 186 -5.71 -0.20 -17.76
N TYR A 187 -5.35 0.30 -16.58
CA TYR A 187 -4.17 -0.10 -15.83
C TYR A 187 -4.53 -0.45 -14.40
N LEU A 188 -4.11 -1.64 -13.95
CA LEU A 188 -4.05 -2.01 -12.54
C LEU A 188 -2.58 -1.95 -12.13
N ILE A 189 -2.23 -1.12 -11.15
CA ILE A 189 -0.85 -0.88 -10.76
C ILE A 189 -0.71 -1.17 -9.27
N ASN A 190 -0.02 -2.27 -8.96
CA ASN A 190 0.36 -2.59 -7.60
C ASN A 190 1.60 -1.78 -7.23
N VAL A 191 1.50 -1.01 -6.16
CA VAL A 191 2.55 -0.06 -5.76
C VAL A 191 3.71 -0.72 -4.99
N GLY A 192 3.63 -2.02 -4.74
CA GLY A 192 4.55 -2.73 -3.85
C GLY A 192 4.23 -2.46 -2.38
N SER A 193 5.23 -2.54 -1.52
CA SER A 193 5.07 -2.32 -0.09
C SER A 193 6.15 -1.36 0.43
N VAL A 194 5.72 -0.38 1.22
CA VAL A 194 6.64 0.49 1.97
C VAL A 194 7.31 -0.31 3.08
N GLY A 195 6.53 -1.05 3.87
CA GLY A 195 7.00 -1.61 5.14
C GLY A 195 7.48 -3.05 5.10
N GLN A 196 7.03 -3.86 4.13
CA GLN A 196 7.39 -5.29 4.05
C GLN A 196 7.35 -5.80 2.59
N PRO A 197 8.28 -5.40 1.73
CA PRO A 197 8.38 -5.92 0.37
C PRO A 197 8.52 -7.45 0.32
N ARG A 198 7.95 -8.09 -0.73
CA ARG A 198 7.92 -9.57 -0.88
C ARG A 198 8.36 -10.05 -2.26
N ASP A 199 9.14 -9.28 -2.97
CA ASP A 199 9.63 -9.58 -4.32
C ASP A 199 11.14 -9.82 -4.37
N GLY A 200 11.78 -10.04 -3.20
CA GLY A 200 13.21 -10.28 -3.06
C GLY A 200 14.05 -9.00 -2.99
N ASP A 201 13.44 -7.83 -3.13
CA ASP A 201 14.09 -6.53 -2.90
C ASP A 201 13.64 -5.97 -1.55
N ASN A 202 14.57 -5.83 -0.60
CA ASN A 202 14.28 -5.38 0.76
C ASN A 202 14.11 -3.87 0.91
N ARG A 203 14.29 -3.09 -0.16
CA ARG A 203 14.08 -1.65 -0.17
C ARG A 203 12.58 -1.32 -0.18
N ALA A 204 12.18 -0.29 0.56
CA ALA A 204 10.81 0.20 0.56
C ALA A 204 10.35 0.58 -0.86
N ALA A 205 9.12 0.21 -1.23
CA ALA A 205 8.57 0.50 -2.54
C ALA A 205 7.40 1.47 -2.45
N PHE A 206 7.34 2.42 -3.40
CA PHE A 206 6.20 3.29 -3.65
C PHE A 206 6.20 3.74 -5.11
N VAL A 207 5.11 4.33 -5.58
CA VAL A 207 5.08 4.88 -6.92
C VAL A 207 4.84 6.38 -6.93
N VAL A 208 5.40 7.06 -7.94
CA VAL A 208 5.08 8.45 -8.26
C VAL A 208 4.29 8.48 -9.55
N PHE A 209 3.09 9.03 -9.46
CA PHE A 209 2.23 9.31 -10.61
C PHE A 209 2.39 10.77 -11.03
N THR A 210 2.78 11.00 -12.29
CA THR A 210 2.92 12.31 -12.91
C THR A 210 1.89 12.43 -14.04
N PRO A 211 0.70 12.99 -13.77
CA PRO A 211 -0.39 13.09 -14.75
C PRO A 211 -0.01 13.82 -16.03
N GLU A 212 0.77 14.90 -15.92
CA GLU A 212 1.23 15.70 -17.06
C GLU A 212 2.10 14.92 -18.05
N GLU A 213 2.82 13.92 -17.53
CA GLU A 213 3.63 13.00 -18.34
C GLU A 213 2.85 11.71 -18.68
N SER A 214 1.63 11.55 -18.15
CA SER A 214 0.85 10.30 -18.21
C SER A 214 1.69 9.09 -17.79
N ARG A 215 2.47 9.22 -16.71
CA ARG A 215 3.46 8.22 -16.30
C ARG A 215 3.35 7.88 -14.82
N VAL A 216 3.45 6.58 -14.53
CA VAL A 216 3.65 6.04 -13.19
C VAL A 216 5.05 5.44 -13.12
N GLN A 217 5.84 5.85 -12.13
CA GLN A 217 7.21 5.40 -11.91
C GLN A 217 7.32 4.71 -10.55
N LEU A 218 7.87 3.49 -10.53
CA LEU A 218 8.22 2.77 -9.30
C LEU A 218 9.54 3.31 -8.72
N TYR A 219 9.57 3.50 -7.42
CA TYR A 219 10.78 3.86 -6.67
C TYR A 219 11.08 2.83 -5.59
N ARG A 220 12.36 2.63 -5.35
CA ARG A 220 12.90 1.78 -4.28
C ARG A 220 13.80 2.63 -3.39
N VAL A 221 13.54 2.61 -2.10
CA VAL A 221 14.23 3.45 -1.11
C VAL A 221 14.88 2.59 -0.05
N GLU A 222 16.17 2.77 0.16
CA GLU A 222 16.88 2.17 1.29
C GLU A 222 16.44 2.82 2.58
N TYR A 223 16.33 2.02 3.65
CA TYR A 223 16.00 2.49 4.99
C TYR A 223 16.76 1.72 6.06
N ASP A 224 16.75 2.16 7.30
CA ASP A 224 17.44 1.49 8.41
C ASP A 224 16.70 0.20 8.83
N ILE A 225 16.89 -0.86 8.05
CA ILE A 225 16.32 -2.19 8.29
C ILE A 225 16.73 -2.70 9.68
N ALA A 226 17.98 -2.48 10.08
CA ALA A 226 18.48 -2.99 11.36
C ALA A 226 17.75 -2.35 12.56
N SER A 227 17.41 -1.07 12.48
CA SER A 227 16.60 -0.40 13.52
C SER A 227 15.16 -0.92 13.51
N ALA A 228 14.52 -1.09 12.34
CA ALA A 228 13.19 -1.67 12.25
C ALA A 228 13.15 -3.10 12.83
N GLN A 229 14.13 -3.94 12.51
CA GLN A 229 14.26 -5.30 13.04
C GLN A 229 14.40 -5.31 14.58
N ARG A 230 15.26 -4.47 15.12
CA ARG A 230 15.42 -4.35 16.59
C ARG A 230 14.12 -4.00 17.28
N LYS A 231 13.36 -3.03 16.76
CA LYS A 231 12.07 -2.63 17.32
C LYS A 231 11.05 -3.76 17.33
N ILE A 232 10.99 -4.58 16.26
CA ILE A 232 10.15 -5.78 16.21
C ILE A 232 10.51 -6.76 17.33
N ILE A 233 11.82 -7.01 17.52
CA ILE A 233 12.34 -7.93 18.54
C ILE A 233 12.06 -7.38 19.94
N ASP A 234 12.36 -6.11 20.19
CA ASP A 234 12.16 -5.45 21.49
C ASP A 234 10.68 -5.37 21.87
N ALA A 235 9.79 -5.29 20.89
CA ALA A 235 8.35 -5.33 21.05
C ALA A 235 7.79 -6.73 21.37
N GLY A 236 8.62 -7.77 21.33
CA GLY A 236 8.18 -9.15 21.55
C GLY A 236 7.37 -9.75 20.40
N LEU A 237 7.37 -9.11 19.24
CA LEU A 237 6.75 -9.64 18.02
C LEU A 237 7.53 -10.86 17.50
N PRO A 238 6.89 -11.75 16.71
CA PRO A 238 7.56 -12.94 16.19
C PRO A 238 8.86 -12.60 15.42
N LEU A 239 9.98 -13.23 15.78
CA LEU A 239 11.29 -13.00 15.18
C LEU A 239 11.28 -13.07 13.64
N ARG A 240 10.47 -13.95 13.08
CA ARG A 240 10.33 -14.10 11.62
C ARG A 240 9.89 -12.81 10.92
N LEU A 241 9.15 -11.94 11.60
CA LEU A 241 8.75 -10.63 11.05
C LEU A 241 9.96 -9.71 10.87
N ALA A 242 10.92 -9.76 11.81
CA ALA A 242 12.17 -9.02 11.69
C ALA A 242 13.07 -9.60 10.58
N GLU A 243 13.24 -10.93 10.54
CA GLU A 243 14.07 -11.59 9.53
C GLU A 243 13.62 -11.26 8.10
N ARG A 244 12.32 -11.24 7.84
CA ARG A 244 11.73 -10.96 6.53
C ARG A 244 12.14 -9.61 5.95
N LEU A 245 12.30 -8.58 6.78
CA LEU A 245 12.71 -7.24 6.33
C LEU A 245 14.10 -7.27 5.66
N GLY A 246 14.99 -8.13 6.14
CA GLY A 246 16.35 -8.22 5.60
C GLY A 246 16.44 -8.88 4.21
N VAL A 247 15.44 -9.68 3.84
CA VAL A 247 15.44 -10.49 2.62
C VAL A 247 14.35 -10.13 1.61
N GLY A 248 13.44 -9.25 1.96
CA GLY A 248 12.34 -8.84 1.07
C GLY A 248 11.32 -9.97 0.80
N HIS A 249 10.91 -10.73 1.86
CA HIS A 249 9.99 -11.87 1.73
C HIS A 249 8.87 -11.89 2.76
#